data_7486e652350fccb15b34e13181f15c91
#
_entry.id   7486e652350fccb15b34e13181f15c91
#
_cell.length_a   1.000
_cell.length_b   1.000
_cell.length_c   1.000
_cell.angle_alpha   90.00
_cell.angle_beta   90.00
_cell.angle_gamma   90.00
#
_symmetry.space_group_name_H-M   'P 1'
#
loop_
_entity.id
_entity.type
_entity.pdbx_description
1 polymer ?
#
loop_
_entity_poly.entity_id
_entity_poly.type
_entity_poly.pdbx_seq_one_letter_code
_entity_poly.pdbx_strand_id
1 'polypeptide(L)'
;MAQNKKRRRRRRMRKRTRNRLILAGGILVVLFILYLLIHFIVGLFSSPEPKDNTGTTPETKTSEETVVSFMGVGDNLIHETVYNDALQDDGTYDFSKMYTNFKKDAKESDIAFINQETVLGGESLGLSGYPTFNSPTEIAKNLEKAGFNLANLATNHCLDRGEQGIANELEAFSNTNIVTDGVYTSQEAFNTIPTFKKKGITFSFLAYTYGTNGIAPDYDYNVSYLDDDQIKSDVQKAKEISDVVIVSAHWGDENTFEPNDLQKHYAQLFADCGVDLGVGRHTNTIQTVK
;
A
#
# COMPACT_ATOMS: atom_id res chain seq x y z
N MET A 1 31.36 13.59 -66.50
CA MET A 1 31.96 12.28 -66.06
C MET A 1 32.58 12.33 -64.63
N ALA A 2 33.06 13.42 -64.11
CA ALA A 2 33.73 13.49 -62.81
C ALA A 2 32.81 13.30 -61.58
N GLN A 3 31.55 13.76 -61.61
CA GLN A 3 30.62 13.64 -60.48
C GLN A 3 30.17 12.17 -60.21
N ASN A 4 30.05 11.34 -61.21
CA ASN A 4 29.68 9.94 -61.06
C ASN A 4 30.80 9.08 -60.46
N LYS A 5 32.08 9.44 -60.66
CA LYS A 5 33.26 8.80 -60.04
C LYS A 5 33.31 9.12 -58.53
N LYS A 6 32.99 10.37 -58.09
CA LYS A 6 32.97 10.77 -56.67
C LYS A 6 31.84 10.06 -55.89
N ARG A 7 30.62 9.89 -56.48
CA ARG A 7 29.51 9.16 -55.85
C ARG A 7 29.80 7.67 -55.67
N ARG A 8 30.43 7.00 -56.68
CA ARG A 8 30.82 5.58 -56.55
C ARG A 8 31.91 5.37 -55.50
N ARG A 9 32.87 6.29 -55.36
CA ARG A 9 33.94 6.22 -54.36
C ARG A 9 33.38 6.36 -52.93
N ARG A 10 32.43 7.29 -52.69
CA ARG A 10 31.74 7.47 -51.38
C ARG A 10 30.88 6.26 -51.00
N ARG A 11 30.15 5.63 -51.97
CA ARG A 11 29.37 4.41 -51.71
C ARG A 11 30.27 3.21 -51.36
N ARG A 12 31.43 3.04 -51.99
CA ARG A 12 32.42 1.99 -51.68
C ARG A 12 33.04 2.20 -50.32
N MET A 13 33.35 3.42 -49.92
CA MET A 13 33.89 3.72 -48.58
C MET A 13 32.87 3.42 -47.47
N ARG A 14 31.60 3.84 -47.63
CA ARG A 14 30.53 3.54 -46.68
C ARG A 14 30.29 2.01 -46.55
N LYS A 15 30.36 1.25 -47.61
CA LYS A 15 30.23 -0.20 -47.59
C LYS A 15 31.39 -0.88 -46.83
N ARG A 16 32.62 -0.40 -47.03
CA ARG A 16 33.81 -0.89 -46.32
C ARG A 16 33.78 -0.58 -44.82
N THR A 17 33.35 0.61 -44.44
CA THR A 17 33.20 1.00 -43.03
C THR A 17 32.11 0.19 -42.35
N ARG A 18 30.95 -0.01 -42.98
CA ARG A 18 29.86 -0.83 -42.46
C ARG A 18 30.28 -2.30 -42.25
N ASN A 19 31.00 -2.89 -43.24
CA ASN A 19 31.49 -4.26 -43.11
C ASN A 19 32.54 -4.41 -42.01
N ARG A 20 33.39 -3.38 -41.76
CA ARG A 20 34.35 -3.39 -40.68
C ARG A 20 33.65 -3.30 -39.31
N LEU A 21 32.59 -2.52 -39.17
CA LEU A 21 31.78 -2.43 -37.94
C LEU A 21 31.02 -3.73 -37.66
N ILE A 22 30.47 -4.40 -38.71
CA ILE A 22 29.82 -5.70 -38.54
C ILE A 22 30.85 -6.77 -38.12
N LEU A 23 32.04 -6.77 -38.73
CA LEU A 23 33.10 -7.70 -38.36
C LEU A 23 33.61 -7.46 -36.93
N ALA A 24 33.78 -6.19 -36.51
CA ALA A 24 34.17 -5.86 -35.17
C ALA A 24 33.09 -6.27 -34.14
N GLY A 25 31.82 -6.04 -34.43
CA GLY A 25 30.70 -6.51 -33.61
C GLY A 25 30.65 -8.05 -33.49
N GLY A 26 30.87 -8.76 -34.59
CA GLY A 26 30.94 -10.22 -34.58
C GLY A 26 32.09 -10.75 -33.73
N ILE A 27 33.28 -10.12 -33.78
CA ILE A 27 34.43 -10.49 -32.94
C ILE A 27 34.11 -10.27 -31.43
N LEU A 28 33.47 -9.16 -31.06
CA LEU A 28 33.07 -8.89 -29.68
C LEU A 28 32.09 -9.93 -29.14
N VAL A 29 31.12 -10.35 -29.98
CA VAL A 29 30.17 -11.41 -29.57
C VAL A 29 30.89 -12.75 -29.37
N VAL A 30 31.81 -13.11 -30.23
CA VAL A 30 32.61 -14.35 -30.08
C VAL A 30 33.49 -14.31 -28.85
N LEU A 31 34.13 -13.17 -28.55
CA LEU A 31 34.92 -12.99 -27.35
C LEU A 31 34.07 -13.07 -26.06
N PHE A 32 32.86 -12.54 -26.09
CA PHE A 32 31.92 -12.62 -24.98
C PHE A 32 31.44 -14.07 -24.73
N ILE A 33 31.16 -14.82 -25.80
CA ILE A 33 30.80 -16.24 -25.67
C ILE A 33 31.98 -17.06 -25.14
N LEU A 34 33.20 -16.78 -25.60
CA LEU A 34 34.42 -17.42 -25.09
C LEU A 34 34.66 -17.09 -23.60
N TYR A 35 34.43 -15.85 -23.19
CA TYR A 35 34.50 -15.44 -21.79
C TYR A 35 33.51 -16.22 -20.93
N LEU A 36 32.25 -16.36 -21.35
CA LEU A 36 31.25 -17.14 -20.62
C LEU A 36 31.61 -18.64 -20.56
N LEU A 37 32.15 -19.21 -21.67
CA LEU A 37 32.60 -20.60 -21.71
C LEU A 37 33.79 -20.83 -20.74
N ILE A 38 34.75 -19.93 -20.71
CA ILE A 38 35.90 -20.02 -19.77
C ILE A 38 35.40 -19.95 -18.32
N HIS A 39 34.50 -19.04 -17.99
CA HIS A 39 33.95 -18.97 -16.63
C HIS A 39 33.12 -20.21 -16.28
N PHE A 40 32.38 -20.79 -17.21
CA PHE A 40 31.68 -22.05 -16.99
C PHE A 40 32.63 -23.23 -16.78
N ILE A 41 33.74 -23.35 -17.57
CA ILE A 41 34.74 -24.40 -17.45
C ILE A 41 35.53 -24.23 -16.15
N VAL A 42 35.95 -23.02 -15.78
CA VAL A 42 36.62 -22.76 -14.50
C VAL A 42 35.75 -23.16 -13.33
N GLY A 43 34.42 -22.89 -13.40
CA GLY A 43 33.45 -23.33 -12.38
C GLY A 43 33.34 -24.86 -12.26
N LEU A 44 33.52 -25.60 -13.37
CA LEU A 44 33.46 -27.08 -13.37
C LEU A 44 34.73 -27.72 -12.81
N PHE A 45 35.90 -27.06 -12.84
CA PHE A 45 37.19 -27.58 -12.37
C PHE A 45 37.63 -27.01 -11.02
N SER A 46 36.83 -26.18 -10.38
CA SER A 46 37.05 -25.75 -8.99
C SER A 46 36.56 -26.84 -8.04
N SER A 47 37.33 -27.91 -7.90
CA SER A 47 37.16 -28.89 -6.82
C SER A 47 37.55 -28.22 -5.50
N PRO A 48 36.77 -28.35 -4.42
CA PRO A 48 37.15 -27.82 -3.12
C PRO A 48 38.33 -28.67 -2.59
N GLU A 49 39.43 -28.02 -2.17
CA GLU A 49 40.49 -28.67 -1.42
C GLU A 49 39.95 -29.35 -0.16
N PRO A 50 40.46 -30.53 0.22
CA PRO A 50 40.06 -31.18 1.46
C PRO A 50 40.58 -30.36 2.64
N LYS A 51 39.71 -29.68 3.36
CA LYS A 51 40.03 -29.02 4.63
C LYS A 51 40.17 -30.06 5.73
N ASP A 52 41.30 -29.99 6.37
CA ASP A 52 41.70 -30.75 7.56
C ASP A 52 40.63 -30.64 8.66
N ASN A 53 40.23 -31.78 9.21
CA ASN A 53 39.17 -31.95 10.18
C ASN A 53 39.69 -31.65 11.59
N THR A 54 39.80 -30.37 11.97
CA THR A 54 39.85 -29.99 13.38
C THR A 54 38.44 -29.45 13.73
N GLY A 55 37.77 -30.18 14.61
CA GLY A 55 36.36 -29.99 14.96
C GLY A 55 36.03 -28.59 15.47
N THR A 56 35.36 -27.88 14.62
CA THR A 56 34.46 -26.77 15.02
C THR A 56 33.08 -27.09 14.43
N THR A 57 32.15 -27.33 15.31
CA THR A 57 30.73 -27.44 14.98
C THR A 57 30.34 -26.26 14.09
N PRO A 58 29.70 -26.47 12.92
CA PRO A 58 29.20 -25.34 12.15
C PRO A 58 28.21 -24.60 13.05
N GLU A 59 28.51 -23.35 13.41
CA GLU A 59 27.51 -22.44 13.87
C GLU A 59 26.49 -22.29 12.73
N THR A 60 25.36 -22.97 12.89
CA THR A 60 24.18 -22.67 12.10
C THR A 60 23.86 -21.21 12.39
N LYS A 61 24.19 -20.30 11.47
CA LYS A 61 23.60 -18.96 11.48
C LYS A 61 22.11 -19.18 11.38
N THR A 62 21.44 -19.26 12.52
CA THR A 62 20.00 -19.03 12.60
C THR A 62 19.80 -17.63 12.08
N SER A 63 19.20 -17.48 10.90
CA SER A 63 18.65 -16.20 10.47
C SER A 63 17.71 -15.80 11.60
N GLU A 64 18.01 -14.72 12.34
CA GLU A 64 17.09 -14.19 13.31
C GLU A 64 15.78 -13.86 12.55
N GLU A 65 14.71 -14.50 12.97
CA GLU A 65 13.39 -14.27 12.41
C GLU A 65 12.97 -12.83 12.75
N THR A 66 12.64 -12.04 11.72
CA THR A 66 12.16 -10.68 11.93
C THR A 66 10.65 -10.70 12.20
N VAL A 67 10.26 -10.34 13.41
CA VAL A 67 8.86 -10.28 13.83
C VAL A 67 8.37 -8.84 13.79
N VAL A 68 7.30 -8.59 13.02
CA VAL A 68 6.55 -7.33 12.99
C VAL A 68 5.21 -7.53 13.68
N SER A 69 4.93 -6.75 14.73
CA SER A 69 3.67 -6.79 15.44
C SER A 69 2.63 -5.92 14.74
N PHE A 70 1.39 -6.43 14.63
CA PHE A 70 0.25 -5.73 14.09
C PHE A 70 -0.86 -5.63 15.13
N MET A 71 -1.39 -4.42 15.34
CA MET A 71 -2.59 -4.14 16.12
C MET A 71 -3.64 -3.53 15.20
N GLY A 72 -4.85 -4.02 15.21
CA GLY A 72 -5.99 -3.41 14.51
C GLY A 72 -7.12 -3.12 15.48
N VAL A 73 -7.69 -1.92 15.37
CA VAL A 73 -8.94 -1.54 16.04
C VAL A 73 -10.04 -1.32 15.03
N GLY A 74 -11.30 -1.24 15.49
CA GLY A 74 -12.47 -1.10 14.65
C GLY A 74 -12.67 0.29 14.07
N ASP A 75 -13.95 0.63 13.90
CA ASP A 75 -14.41 1.82 13.23
C ASP A 75 -14.31 3.04 14.14
N ASN A 76 -13.60 4.06 13.69
CA ASN A 76 -13.55 5.38 14.32
C ASN A 76 -14.75 6.20 13.81
N LEU A 77 -15.91 5.90 14.38
CA LEU A 77 -17.21 6.46 14.02
C LEU A 77 -17.55 7.62 14.99
N ILE A 78 -17.36 8.84 14.54
CA ILE A 78 -17.48 10.04 15.37
C ILE A 78 -18.89 10.63 15.30
N HIS A 79 -19.70 10.27 16.29
CA HIS A 79 -21.02 10.88 16.46
C HIS A 79 -20.92 12.27 17.10
N GLU A 80 -22.04 13.03 17.04
CA GLU A 80 -22.14 14.38 17.61
C GLU A 80 -21.77 14.45 19.09
N THR A 81 -22.19 13.45 19.86
CA THR A 81 -21.83 13.37 21.30
C THR A 81 -20.34 13.23 21.54
N VAL A 82 -19.61 12.59 20.59
CA VAL A 82 -18.17 12.35 20.72
C VAL A 82 -17.39 13.64 20.44
N TYR A 83 -17.69 14.36 19.35
CA TYR A 83 -16.98 15.61 19.10
C TYR A 83 -17.39 16.73 20.07
N ASN A 84 -18.63 16.72 20.60
CA ASN A 84 -19.02 17.64 21.65
C ASN A 84 -18.26 17.39 22.97
N ASP A 85 -17.97 16.12 23.34
CA ASP A 85 -17.13 15.80 24.52
C ASP A 85 -15.64 16.16 24.29
N ALA A 86 -15.21 16.21 23.04
CA ALA A 86 -13.85 16.59 22.67
C ALA A 86 -13.62 18.10 22.57
N LEU A 87 -14.67 18.92 22.47
CA LEU A 87 -14.59 20.37 22.33
C LEU A 87 -13.97 21.00 23.57
N GLN A 88 -12.96 21.84 23.37
CA GLN A 88 -12.24 22.56 24.44
C GLN A 88 -12.78 24.02 24.56
N ASP A 89 -12.45 24.67 25.69
CA ASP A 89 -12.86 26.05 25.96
C ASP A 89 -12.31 27.07 24.95
N ASP A 90 -11.22 26.74 24.25
CA ASP A 90 -10.60 27.57 23.21
C ASP A 90 -11.18 27.31 21.79
N GLY A 91 -12.16 26.43 21.68
CA GLY A 91 -12.81 26.07 20.42
C GLY A 91 -12.09 24.97 19.62
N THR A 92 -10.99 24.44 20.10
CA THR A 92 -10.31 23.29 19.46
C THR A 92 -10.90 21.95 19.91
N TYR A 93 -10.50 20.84 19.28
CA TYR A 93 -10.97 19.49 19.63
C TYR A 93 -9.82 18.62 20.12
N ASP A 94 -9.98 17.98 21.30
CA ASP A 94 -9.03 17.00 21.85
C ASP A 94 -9.71 15.64 22.07
N PHE A 95 -9.43 14.70 21.17
CA PHE A 95 -9.92 13.31 21.23
C PHE A 95 -9.00 12.38 22.02
N SER A 96 -7.94 12.87 22.68
CA SER A 96 -6.94 12.04 23.36
C SER A 96 -7.55 11.11 24.41
N LYS A 97 -8.61 11.54 25.08
CA LYS A 97 -9.37 10.79 26.09
C LYS A 97 -10.02 9.53 25.50
N MET A 98 -10.54 9.61 24.27
CA MET A 98 -11.17 8.51 23.55
C MET A 98 -10.20 7.34 23.31
N TYR A 99 -8.93 7.64 23.03
CA TYR A 99 -7.91 6.65 22.70
C TYR A 99 -7.10 6.15 23.90
N THR A 100 -7.38 6.58 25.12
CA THR A 100 -6.58 6.28 26.32
C THR A 100 -6.32 4.79 26.52
N ASN A 101 -7.34 3.96 26.31
CA ASN A 101 -7.24 2.50 26.52
C ASN A 101 -6.42 1.79 25.44
N PHE A 102 -6.31 2.35 24.25
CA PHE A 102 -5.58 1.76 23.12
C PHE A 102 -4.16 2.30 22.97
N LYS A 103 -3.89 3.47 23.56
CA LYS A 103 -2.64 4.22 23.35
C LYS A 103 -1.38 3.43 23.69
N LYS A 104 -1.42 2.58 24.73
CA LYS A 104 -0.28 1.76 25.09
C LYS A 104 0.00 0.72 24.01
N ASP A 105 -1.00 -0.06 23.66
CA ASP A 105 -0.86 -1.16 22.69
C ASP A 105 -0.54 -0.64 21.30
N ALA A 106 -1.15 0.49 20.87
CA ALA A 106 -0.84 1.14 19.61
C ALA A 106 0.61 1.61 19.52
N LYS A 107 1.18 2.16 20.62
CA LYS A 107 2.57 2.61 20.65
C LYS A 107 3.60 1.48 20.75
N GLU A 108 3.21 0.34 21.32
CA GLU A 108 4.06 -0.84 21.44
C GLU A 108 4.03 -1.71 20.19
N SER A 109 3.04 -1.52 19.30
CA SER A 109 2.92 -2.23 18.03
C SER A 109 3.75 -1.57 16.91
N ASP A 110 4.35 -2.37 16.05
CA ASP A 110 5.07 -1.86 14.87
C ASP A 110 4.10 -1.23 13.86
N ILE A 111 2.95 -1.87 13.67
CA ILE A 111 1.84 -1.38 12.84
C ILE A 111 0.60 -1.31 13.71
N ALA A 112 0.07 -0.10 13.90
CA ALA A 112 -1.18 0.16 14.59
C ALA A 112 -2.20 0.73 13.60
N PHE A 113 -3.18 -0.10 13.25
CA PHE A 113 -4.21 0.17 12.24
C PHE A 113 -5.52 0.63 12.86
N ILE A 114 -6.19 1.58 12.20
CA ILE A 114 -7.56 2.03 12.50
C ILE A 114 -8.37 2.21 11.21
N ASN A 115 -9.67 1.96 11.27
CA ASN A 115 -10.60 2.36 10.22
C ASN A 115 -11.17 3.75 10.56
N GLN A 116 -10.80 4.80 9.83
CA GLN A 116 -11.38 6.12 9.98
C GLN A 116 -12.69 6.15 9.19
N GLU A 117 -13.82 5.92 9.88
CA GLU A 117 -15.08 5.72 9.19
C GLU A 117 -15.76 7.02 8.80
N THR A 118 -15.77 8.02 9.68
CA THR A 118 -16.40 9.32 9.41
C THR A 118 -15.40 10.28 8.76
N VAL A 119 -15.78 10.88 7.64
CA VAL A 119 -14.91 11.83 6.91
C VAL A 119 -14.50 13.02 7.81
N LEU A 120 -13.22 13.41 7.73
CA LEU A 120 -12.65 14.54 8.45
C LEU A 120 -12.75 15.85 7.65
N GLY A 121 -13.99 16.25 7.31
CA GLY A 121 -14.23 17.45 6.52
C GLY A 121 -14.02 18.77 7.26
N GLY A 122 -14.00 18.73 8.60
CA GLY A 122 -13.74 19.87 9.46
C GLY A 122 -14.93 20.83 9.61
N GLU A 123 -14.77 21.84 10.46
CA GLU A 123 -15.82 22.80 10.82
C GLU A 123 -16.33 23.63 9.64
N SER A 124 -15.46 23.91 8.66
CA SER A 124 -15.84 24.71 7.46
C SER A 124 -16.93 24.07 6.62
N LEU A 125 -17.09 22.73 6.69
CA LEU A 125 -18.15 21.98 6.02
C LEU A 125 -19.35 21.66 6.94
N GLY A 126 -19.35 22.20 8.17
CA GLY A 126 -20.39 21.98 9.17
C GLY A 126 -20.30 20.57 9.77
N LEU A 127 -19.92 20.48 11.06
CA LEU A 127 -19.87 19.20 11.78
C LEU A 127 -21.26 18.59 11.91
N SER A 128 -21.34 17.26 11.83
CA SER A 128 -22.60 16.52 11.96
C SER A 128 -22.36 15.05 12.32
N GLY A 129 -23.37 14.46 12.98
CA GLY A 129 -23.49 13.04 13.22
C GLY A 129 -24.34 12.34 12.15
N TYR A 130 -24.92 11.17 12.56
CA TYR A 130 -25.83 10.39 11.71
C TYR A 130 -26.97 11.23 11.12
N PRO A 131 -27.42 11.02 9.86
CA PRO A 131 -26.98 9.94 8.94
C PRO A 131 -25.81 10.33 8.02
N THR A 132 -25.41 11.58 7.94
CA THR A 132 -24.30 12.05 7.10
C THR A 132 -23.28 12.75 7.98
N PHE A 133 -22.17 12.04 8.22
CA PHE A 133 -21.15 12.48 9.16
C PHE A 133 -20.24 13.56 8.59
N ASN A 134 -19.72 14.36 9.50
CA ASN A 134 -18.57 15.23 9.28
C ASN A 134 -17.88 15.50 10.60
N SER A 135 -16.59 15.19 10.68
CA SER A 135 -15.82 15.22 11.91
C SER A 135 -14.73 16.29 11.89
N PRO A 136 -14.27 16.77 13.07
CA PRO A 136 -13.13 17.66 13.16
C PRO A 136 -11.84 17.06 12.60
N THR A 137 -11.03 17.88 11.92
CA THR A 137 -9.76 17.45 11.31
C THR A 137 -8.68 17.11 12.34
N GLU A 138 -8.79 17.60 13.58
CA GLU A 138 -7.88 17.33 14.70
C GLU A 138 -7.77 15.84 15.05
N ILE A 139 -8.75 15.02 14.64
CA ILE A 139 -8.75 13.57 14.81
C ILE A 139 -7.48 12.96 14.21
N ALA A 140 -7.04 13.37 13.02
CA ALA A 140 -5.82 12.84 12.40
C ALA A 140 -4.60 12.99 13.31
N LYS A 141 -4.40 14.18 13.92
CA LYS A 141 -3.32 14.41 14.89
C LYS A 141 -3.50 13.66 16.20
N ASN A 142 -4.73 13.47 16.65
CA ASN A 142 -5.01 12.72 17.88
C ASN A 142 -4.74 11.22 17.67
N LEU A 143 -5.04 10.66 16.49
CA LEU A 143 -4.69 9.28 16.12
C LEU A 143 -3.17 9.08 16.12
N GLU A 144 -2.41 9.99 15.48
CA GLU A 144 -0.94 9.93 15.51
C GLU A 144 -0.39 9.97 16.93
N LYS A 145 -0.87 10.89 17.78
CA LYS A 145 -0.47 11.00 19.20
C LYS A 145 -0.84 9.76 20.02
N ALA A 146 -1.92 9.07 19.63
CA ALA A 146 -2.33 7.81 20.25
C ALA A 146 -1.43 6.63 19.84
N GLY A 147 -0.70 6.74 18.71
CA GLY A 147 0.23 5.72 18.24
C GLY A 147 -0.19 5.02 16.96
N PHE A 148 -1.35 5.37 16.38
CA PHE A 148 -1.77 4.83 15.09
C PHE A 148 -0.87 5.33 13.96
N ASN A 149 -0.54 4.44 13.02
CA ASN A 149 0.35 4.74 11.90
C ASN A 149 -0.13 4.17 10.56
N LEU A 150 -1.32 3.53 10.54
CA LEU A 150 -1.98 3.03 9.35
C LEU A 150 -3.50 3.26 9.47
N ALA A 151 -4.14 3.85 8.46
CA ALA A 151 -5.58 4.13 8.48
C ALA A 151 -6.25 3.84 7.14
N ASN A 152 -7.38 3.12 7.17
CA ASN A 152 -8.30 3.02 6.05
C ASN A 152 -9.21 4.24 6.01
N LEU A 153 -9.38 4.84 4.83
CA LEU A 153 -10.31 5.95 4.56
C LEU A 153 -11.44 5.55 3.61
N ALA A 154 -11.35 4.39 2.93
CA ALA A 154 -12.44 3.87 2.09
C ALA A 154 -13.55 3.28 2.94
N THR A 155 -14.60 4.06 3.20
CA THR A 155 -15.74 3.67 4.02
C THR A 155 -17.06 4.08 3.35
N ASN A 156 -18.20 3.63 3.89
CA ASN A 156 -19.50 4.06 3.41
C ASN A 156 -19.79 5.54 3.72
N HIS A 157 -19.03 6.18 4.62
CA HIS A 157 -19.16 7.58 5.02
C HIS A 157 -18.06 8.50 4.44
N CYS A 158 -17.17 8.01 3.60
CA CYS A 158 -16.08 8.81 3.06
C CYS A 158 -16.54 9.93 2.11
N LEU A 159 -17.74 9.80 1.50
CA LEU A 159 -18.34 10.80 0.62
C LEU A 159 -19.43 11.67 1.27
N ASP A 160 -19.63 11.59 2.59
CA ASP A 160 -20.67 12.35 3.28
C ASP A 160 -20.54 13.88 3.14
N ARG A 161 -19.37 14.36 2.71
CA ARG A 161 -19.05 15.76 2.36
C ARG A 161 -18.47 15.93 0.97
N GLY A 162 -18.73 14.95 0.08
CA GLY A 162 -18.26 14.97 -1.30
C GLY A 162 -16.74 15.06 -1.42
N GLU A 163 -16.25 15.45 -2.59
CA GLU A 163 -14.82 15.59 -2.88
C GLU A 163 -14.11 16.57 -1.92
N GLN A 164 -14.79 17.67 -1.51
CA GLN A 164 -14.18 18.60 -0.57
C GLN A 164 -13.95 17.99 0.82
N GLY A 165 -14.84 17.08 1.27
CA GLY A 165 -14.62 16.31 2.49
C GLY A 165 -13.38 15.43 2.40
N ILE A 166 -13.23 14.70 1.29
CA ILE A 166 -12.04 13.90 0.99
C ILE A 166 -10.76 14.78 0.98
N ALA A 167 -10.80 15.94 0.31
CA ALA A 167 -9.65 16.83 0.23
C ALA A 167 -9.21 17.33 1.62
N ASN A 168 -10.16 17.75 2.47
CA ASN A 168 -9.87 18.20 3.83
C ASN A 168 -9.31 17.06 4.71
N GLU A 169 -9.86 15.86 4.58
CA GLU A 169 -9.39 14.67 5.29
C GLU A 169 -7.94 14.30 4.91
N LEU A 170 -7.65 14.25 3.60
CA LEU A 170 -6.30 13.99 3.09
C LEU A 170 -5.32 15.08 3.52
N GLU A 171 -5.73 16.36 3.55
CA GLU A 171 -4.91 17.45 4.08
C GLU A 171 -4.63 17.26 5.58
N ALA A 172 -5.63 16.86 6.37
CA ALA A 172 -5.44 16.59 7.79
C ALA A 172 -4.42 15.46 8.03
N PHE A 173 -4.52 14.35 7.29
CA PHE A 173 -3.57 13.23 7.38
C PHE A 173 -2.19 13.56 6.81
N SER A 174 -2.08 14.43 5.79
CA SER A 174 -0.78 14.84 5.21
C SER A 174 0.13 15.53 6.23
N ASN A 175 -0.43 16.07 7.31
CA ASN A 175 0.29 16.66 8.43
C ASN A 175 0.65 15.63 9.53
N THR A 176 0.52 14.33 9.27
CA THR A 176 0.85 13.21 10.18
C THR A 176 1.80 12.24 9.50
N ASN A 177 2.30 11.24 10.25
CA ASN A 177 3.05 10.11 9.71
C ASN A 177 2.17 8.87 9.50
N ILE A 178 0.84 9.02 9.52
CA ILE A 178 -0.10 7.93 9.30
C ILE A 178 -0.17 7.66 7.79
N VAL A 179 0.08 6.41 7.39
CA VAL A 179 -0.14 5.98 6.01
C VAL A 179 -1.62 5.74 5.81
N THR A 180 -2.19 6.32 4.76
CA THR A 180 -3.61 6.20 4.43
C THR A 180 -3.82 5.67 3.02
N ASP A 181 -4.98 5.06 2.77
CA ASP A 181 -5.41 4.66 1.45
C ASP A 181 -6.93 4.60 1.36
N GLY A 182 -7.47 4.60 0.13
CA GLY A 182 -8.86 4.34 -0.18
C GLY A 182 -9.68 5.52 -0.68
N VAL A 183 -9.22 6.77 -0.49
CA VAL A 183 -9.84 7.96 -1.06
C VAL A 183 -8.79 8.89 -1.70
N TYR A 184 -9.17 9.61 -2.76
CA TYR A 184 -8.21 10.35 -3.58
C TYR A 184 -8.82 11.61 -4.20
N THR A 185 -7.96 12.60 -4.48
CA THR A 185 -8.32 13.84 -5.19
C THR A 185 -7.75 13.90 -6.60
N SER A 186 -7.08 12.84 -7.07
CA SER A 186 -6.55 12.75 -8.44
C SER A 186 -6.42 11.31 -8.92
N GLN A 187 -6.48 11.13 -10.25
CA GLN A 187 -6.22 9.82 -10.88
C GLN A 187 -4.80 9.32 -10.63
N GLU A 188 -3.82 10.21 -10.49
CA GLU A 188 -2.44 9.84 -10.18
C GLU A 188 -2.34 9.23 -8.78
N ALA A 189 -2.99 9.87 -7.79
CA ALA A 189 -3.05 9.36 -6.43
C ALA A 189 -3.74 8.00 -6.37
N PHE A 190 -4.89 7.84 -7.04
CA PHE A 190 -5.61 6.56 -7.15
C PHE A 190 -4.76 5.43 -7.74
N ASN A 191 -3.89 5.74 -8.70
CA ASN A 191 -3.02 4.75 -9.34
C ASN A 191 -1.73 4.47 -8.54
N THR A 192 -1.51 5.18 -7.43
CA THR A 192 -0.30 5.08 -6.61
C THR A 192 -0.55 4.26 -5.36
N ILE A 193 0.11 3.11 -5.23
CA ILE A 193 -0.02 2.24 -4.06
C ILE A 193 0.89 2.75 -2.93
N PRO A 194 0.35 3.12 -1.76
CA PRO A 194 1.15 3.54 -0.63
C PRO A 194 2.00 2.39 -0.09
N THR A 195 3.26 2.69 0.22
CA THR A 195 4.20 1.74 0.82
C THR A 195 4.89 2.35 2.03
N PHE A 196 5.26 1.50 2.99
CA PHE A 196 6.02 1.90 4.16
C PHE A 196 6.96 0.77 4.62
N LYS A 197 7.93 1.10 5.49
CA LYS A 197 8.89 0.11 6.00
C LYS A 197 8.81 -0.04 7.51
N LYS A 198 8.85 -1.30 7.98
CA LYS A 198 9.00 -1.66 9.39
C LYS A 198 10.04 -2.78 9.53
N LYS A 199 11.05 -2.58 10.38
CA LYS A 199 12.12 -3.57 10.64
C LYS A 199 12.78 -4.14 9.37
N GLY A 200 12.93 -3.31 8.33
CA GLY A 200 13.53 -3.71 7.06
C GLY A 200 12.58 -4.33 6.04
N ILE A 201 11.36 -4.70 6.44
CA ILE A 201 10.32 -5.24 5.57
C ILE A 201 9.52 -4.09 4.94
N THR A 202 9.27 -4.15 3.64
CA THR A 202 8.43 -3.21 2.90
C THR A 202 7.00 -3.72 2.85
N PHE A 203 6.06 -2.91 3.25
CA PHE A 203 4.63 -3.18 3.20
C PHE A 203 3.97 -2.30 2.15
N SER A 204 3.00 -2.83 1.43
CA SER A 204 1.99 -2.07 0.70
C SER A 204 0.66 -2.13 1.44
N PHE A 205 -0.13 -1.07 1.29
CA PHE A 205 -1.45 -0.98 1.89
C PHE A 205 -2.49 -0.63 0.83
N LEU A 206 -3.57 -1.39 0.79
CA LEU A 206 -4.71 -1.21 -0.09
C LEU A 206 -5.98 -1.15 0.74
N ALA A 207 -6.89 -0.22 0.42
CA ALA A 207 -8.12 -0.04 1.16
C ALA A 207 -9.32 0.08 0.21
N TYR A 208 -10.41 -0.63 0.52
CA TYR A 208 -11.61 -0.70 -0.30
C TYR A 208 -12.90 -0.60 0.52
N THR A 209 -13.97 -0.06 -0.07
CA THR A 209 -15.32 -0.06 0.51
C THR A 209 -16.35 -0.73 -0.40
N TYR A 210 -17.39 -1.28 0.21
CA TYR A 210 -18.52 -1.85 -0.53
C TYR A 210 -19.41 -0.79 -1.18
N GLY A 211 -19.34 0.45 -0.71
CA GLY A 211 -20.22 1.53 -1.19
C GLY A 211 -20.07 2.81 -0.39
N THR A 212 -20.86 3.81 -0.73
CA THR A 212 -20.83 5.17 -0.19
C THR A 212 -22.23 5.67 0.14
N ASN A 213 -23.09 4.79 0.72
CA ASN A 213 -24.47 5.10 1.12
C ASN A 213 -25.32 5.70 -0.01
N GLY A 214 -25.02 5.33 -1.26
CA GLY A 214 -25.74 5.84 -2.46
C GLY A 214 -25.30 7.24 -2.91
N ILE A 215 -24.27 7.82 -2.32
CA ILE A 215 -23.65 9.07 -2.78
C ILE A 215 -22.68 8.73 -3.90
N ALA A 216 -22.92 9.25 -5.10
CA ALA A 216 -22.01 9.07 -6.22
C ALA A 216 -20.75 9.96 -6.05
N PRO A 217 -19.55 9.47 -6.37
CA PRO A 217 -18.37 10.30 -6.42
C PRO A 217 -18.43 11.27 -7.62
N ASP A 218 -17.74 12.41 -7.51
CA ASP A 218 -17.61 13.36 -8.61
C ASP A 218 -16.73 12.80 -9.73
N TYR A 219 -15.74 11.95 -9.37
CA TYR A 219 -14.87 11.24 -10.31
C TYR A 219 -14.70 9.78 -9.87
N ASP A 220 -14.58 8.86 -10.83
CA ASP A 220 -14.43 7.43 -10.58
C ASP A 220 -13.21 7.09 -9.72
N TYR A 221 -12.21 7.95 -9.69
CA TYR A 221 -11.01 7.78 -8.87
C TYR A 221 -11.16 8.22 -7.41
N ASN A 222 -12.24 8.93 -7.03
CA ASN A 222 -12.33 9.49 -5.68
C ASN A 222 -12.34 8.44 -4.56
N VAL A 223 -12.82 7.23 -4.83
CA VAL A 223 -12.97 6.16 -3.83
C VAL A 223 -12.58 4.80 -4.43
N SER A 224 -11.84 4.02 -3.68
CA SER A 224 -11.59 2.60 -4.02
C SER A 224 -12.76 1.74 -3.58
N TYR A 225 -13.50 1.22 -4.57
CA TYR A 225 -14.58 0.26 -4.33
C TYR A 225 -14.08 -1.19 -4.42
N LEU A 226 -14.81 -2.10 -3.78
CA LEU A 226 -14.63 -3.53 -3.98
C LEU A 226 -15.01 -3.89 -5.42
N ASP A 227 -14.01 -4.17 -6.25
CA ASP A 227 -14.12 -4.59 -7.64
C ASP A 227 -13.06 -5.66 -7.94
N ASP A 228 -13.50 -6.77 -8.55
CA ASP A 228 -12.64 -7.94 -8.78
C ASP A 228 -11.41 -7.63 -9.62
N ASP A 229 -11.59 -6.89 -10.71
CA ASP A 229 -10.50 -6.62 -11.66
C ASP A 229 -9.53 -5.57 -11.12
N GLN A 230 -10.06 -4.54 -10.43
CA GLN A 230 -9.25 -3.54 -9.76
C GLN A 230 -8.38 -4.18 -8.66
N ILE A 231 -8.98 -5.00 -7.79
CA ILE A 231 -8.27 -5.68 -6.70
C ILE A 231 -7.17 -6.59 -7.25
N LYS A 232 -7.45 -7.41 -8.28
CA LYS A 232 -6.43 -8.27 -8.91
C LYS A 232 -5.26 -7.46 -9.44
N SER A 233 -5.56 -6.35 -10.14
CA SER A 233 -4.55 -5.44 -10.69
C SER A 233 -3.70 -4.80 -9.60
N ASP A 234 -4.33 -4.28 -8.54
CA ASP A 234 -3.64 -3.57 -7.48
C ASP A 234 -2.80 -4.50 -6.62
N VAL A 235 -3.31 -5.68 -6.24
CA VAL A 235 -2.54 -6.69 -5.49
C VAL A 235 -1.34 -7.17 -6.31
N GLN A 236 -1.50 -7.38 -7.62
CA GLN A 236 -0.37 -7.72 -8.48
C GLN A 236 0.72 -6.64 -8.44
N LYS A 237 0.35 -5.37 -8.64
CA LYS A 237 1.30 -4.24 -8.57
C LYS A 237 1.93 -4.11 -7.17
N ALA A 238 1.14 -4.27 -6.11
CA ALA A 238 1.60 -4.22 -4.73
C ALA A 238 2.70 -5.25 -4.46
N LYS A 239 2.53 -6.48 -4.94
CA LYS A 239 3.53 -7.57 -4.82
C LYS A 239 4.81 -7.33 -5.61
N GLU A 240 4.81 -6.46 -6.62
CA GLU A 240 6.01 -6.08 -7.37
C GLU A 240 6.88 -5.07 -6.60
N ILE A 241 6.29 -4.33 -5.64
CA ILE A 241 6.94 -3.21 -4.96
C ILE A 241 7.08 -3.39 -3.43
N SER A 242 6.53 -4.47 -2.87
CA SER A 242 6.57 -4.75 -1.44
C SER A 242 6.79 -6.22 -1.12
N ASP A 243 7.25 -6.49 0.10
CA ASP A 243 7.45 -7.83 0.65
C ASP A 243 6.15 -8.40 1.23
N VAL A 244 5.24 -7.53 1.70
CA VAL A 244 3.98 -7.87 2.37
C VAL A 244 2.87 -6.95 1.88
N VAL A 245 1.72 -7.52 1.52
CA VAL A 245 0.51 -6.81 1.07
C VAL A 245 -0.56 -6.87 2.16
N ILE A 246 -0.95 -5.69 2.67
CA ILE A 246 -2.06 -5.53 3.60
C ILE A 246 -3.26 -4.97 2.85
N VAL A 247 -4.43 -5.60 2.99
CA VAL A 247 -5.70 -5.11 2.45
C VAL A 247 -6.68 -4.83 3.57
N SER A 248 -7.27 -3.64 3.59
CA SER A 248 -8.42 -3.32 4.43
C SER A 248 -9.70 -3.28 3.58
N ALA A 249 -10.76 -3.91 4.05
CA ALA A 249 -12.06 -3.89 3.40
C ALA A 249 -13.15 -3.44 4.38
N HIS A 250 -13.86 -2.38 4.02
CA HIS A 250 -15.04 -1.90 4.72
C HIS A 250 -16.27 -2.51 4.06
N TRP A 251 -16.85 -3.55 4.69
CA TRP A 251 -17.83 -4.45 4.07
C TRP A 251 -18.74 -5.16 5.05
N GLY A 252 -19.77 -5.81 4.52
CA GLY A 252 -20.67 -6.66 5.28
C GLY A 252 -21.98 -5.97 5.66
N ASP A 253 -22.71 -6.62 6.55
CA ASP A 253 -23.98 -6.10 7.07
C ASP A 253 -23.80 -5.75 8.54
N GLU A 254 -24.27 -4.57 8.94
CA GLU A 254 -24.19 -4.11 10.33
C GLU A 254 -24.94 -5.05 11.28
N ASN A 255 -24.42 -5.19 12.50
CA ASN A 255 -25.01 -5.95 13.59
C ASN A 255 -25.23 -7.44 13.30
N THR A 256 -24.47 -8.01 12.35
CA THR A 256 -24.50 -9.46 12.03
C THR A 256 -23.20 -10.12 12.46
N PHE A 257 -23.31 -11.36 13.03
CA PHE A 257 -22.16 -12.15 13.49
C PHE A 257 -21.60 -13.07 12.41
N GLU A 258 -22.38 -13.34 11.36
CA GLU A 258 -21.99 -14.22 10.27
C GLU A 258 -21.63 -13.40 9.03
N PRO A 259 -20.48 -13.69 8.38
CA PRO A 259 -20.10 -13.03 7.14
C PRO A 259 -21.12 -13.29 6.03
N ASN A 260 -21.51 -12.22 5.31
CA ASN A 260 -22.38 -12.34 4.15
C ASN A 260 -21.62 -12.86 2.91
N ASP A 261 -22.33 -13.04 1.78
CA ASP A 261 -21.72 -13.63 0.57
C ASP A 261 -20.71 -12.69 -0.09
N LEU A 262 -20.89 -11.36 0.01
CA LEU A 262 -19.92 -10.37 -0.47
C LEU A 262 -18.59 -10.50 0.29
N GLN A 263 -18.65 -10.57 1.62
CA GLN A 263 -17.44 -10.75 2.44
C GLN A 263 -16.72 -12.07 2.12
N LYS A 264 -17.46 -13.16 1.94
CA LYS A 264 -16.88 -14.47 1.58
C LYS A 264 -16.22 -14.43 0.20
N HIS A 265 -16.87 -13.79 -0.78
CA HIS A 265 -16.32 -13.61 -2.13
C HIS A 265 -14.98 -12.88 -2.12
N TYR A 266 -14.96 -11.68 -1.53
CA TYR A 266 -13.73 -10.86 -1.53
C TYR A 266 -12.64 -11.42 -0.61
N ALA A 267 -12.98 -12.06 0.51
CA ALA A 267 -12.00 -12.75 1.34
C ALA A 267 -11.30 -13.88 0.55
N GLN A 268 -12.06 -14.66 -0.24
CA GLN A 268 -11.49 -15.67 -1.12
C GLN A 268 -10.63 -15.04 -2.23
N LEU A 269 -11.10 -13.96 -2.85
CA LEU A 269 -10.36 -13.22 -3.88
C LEU A 269 -9.01 -12.70 -3.35
N PHE A 270 -8.98 -12.13 -2.14
CA PHE A 270 -7.74 -11.69 -1.51
C PHE A 270 -6.76 -12.85 -1.30
N ALA A 271 -7.25 -13.99 -0.81
CA ALA A 271 -6.44 -15.19 -0.65
C ALA A 271 -5.89 -15.71 -1.99
N ASP A 272 -6.73 -15.77 -3.04
CA ASP A 272 -6.36 -16.23 -4.38
C ASP A 272 -5.32 -15.29 -5.03
N CYS A 273 -5.40 -13.98 -4.77
CA CYS A 273 -4.41 -13.00 -5.22
C CYS A 273 -3.10 -13.04 -4.40
N GLY A 274 -3.09 -13.72 -3.24
CA GLY A 274 -1.94 -13.84 -2.36
C GLY A 274 -1.71 -12.58 -1.52
N VAL A 275 -2.79 -12.00 -0.99
CA VAL A 275 -2.75 -10.98 0.07
C VAL A 275 -2.26 -11.63 1.35
N ASP A 276 -1.32 -11.00 2.04
CA ASP A 276 -0.71 -11.55 3.26
C ASP A 276 -1.55 -11.30 4.52
N LEU A 277 -2.22 -10.14 4.57
CA LEU A 277 -3.10 -9.77 5.68
C LEU A 277 -4.35 -9.04 5.17
N GLY A 278 -5.53 -9.61 5.41
CA GLY A 278 -6.83 -8.98 5.16
C GLY A 278 -7.47 -8.51 6.48
N VAL A 279 -7.97 -7.27 6.51
CA VAL A 279 -8.62 -6.66 7.69
C VAL A 279 -10.01 -6.18 7.30
N GLY A 280 -11.06 -6.85 7.81
CA GLY A 280 -12.47 -6.48 7.57
C GLY A 280 -13.02 -5.55 8.65
N ARG A 281 -13.89 -4.59 8.26
CA ARG A 281 -14.54 -3.61 9.14
C ARG A 281 -15.98 -3.34 8.69
N HIS A 282 -16.73 -2.53 9.43
CA HIS A 282 -18.10 -2.07 9.18
C HIS A 282 -19.19 -2.76 10.02
N THR A 283 -19.09 -4.04 10.27
CA THR A 283 -20.20 -4.83 10.81
C THR A 283 -20.62 -4.47 12.25
N ASN A 284 -19.85 -3.62 12.94
CA ASN A 284 -20.06 -3.21 14.34
C ASN A 284 -20.15 -4.40 15.31
N THR A 285 -19.78 -5.60 14.87
CA THR A 285 -19.75 -6.86 15.63
C THR A 285 -18.49 -7.65 15.31
N ILE A 286 -18.07 -8.50 16.23
CA ILE A 286 -16.97 -9.44 16.02
C ILE A 286 -17.49 -10.60 15.17
N GLN A 287 -16.86 -10.81 14.03
CA GLN A 287 -17.10 -11.95 13.15
C GLN A 287 -15.94 -12.94 13.17
N THR A 288 -16.09 -14.06 12.45
CA THR A 288 -15.10 -15.14 12.38
C THR A 288 -13.75 -14.62 11.82
N VAL A 289 -12.65 -14.99 12.48
CA VAL A 289 -11.29 -14.82 11.98
C VAL A 289 -10.81 -16.14 11.35
N LYS A 290 -10.24 -16.07 10.16
CA LYS A 290 -9.69 -17.22 9.42
C LYS A 290 -8.22 -17.04 9.13
#